data_ece9df70e1cbd5490b2d6da12196d836
#
_entry.id   ece9df70e1cbd5490b2d6da12196d836
#
_cell.length_a   1.000
_cell.length_b   1.000
_cell.length_c   1.000
_cell.angle_alpha   90.00
_cell.angle_beta   90.00
_cell.angle_gamma   90.00
#
_symmetry.space_group_name_H-M   'P 1'
#
loop_
_entity.id
_entity.type
_entity.pdbx_description
1 polymer ?
#
loop_
_entity_poly.entity_id
_entity_poly.type
_entity_poly.pdbx_seq_one_letter_code
_entity_poly.pdbx_strand_id
1 'polypeptide(L)' 'MTASRSLVGRKMANVINTFSEMYNTPLREAFHLFYTSNLYTEIRYGISDMHCRSDGYLAEELQIELDRV' A
#
# COMPACT_ATOMS: atom_id res chain seq x y z
N MET A 1 -16.06 -9.64 -4.97
CA MET A 1 -15.44 -10.69 -4.16
C MET A 1 -14.41 -10.09 -3.22
N THR A 2 -14.52 -10.40 -1.93
CA THR A 2 -13.59 -9.86 -0.94
C THR A 2 -12.35 -10.75 -0.83
N ALA A 3 -11.17 -10.13 -0.76
CA ALA A 3 -9.94 -10.84 -0.52
C ALA A 3 -9.91 -11.38 0.91
N SER A 4 -9.22 -12.48 1.14
CA SER A 4 -9.09 -13.01 2.49
C SER A 4 -8.26 -12.05 3.35
N ARG A 5 -8.54 -12.01 4.66
CA ARG A 5 -7.86 -11.09 5.57
C ARG A 5 -6.36 -11.36 5.60
N SER A 6 -5.93 -12.63 5.55
CA SER A 6 -4.52 -12.96 5.58
C SER A 6 -3.80 -12.54 4.31
N LEU A 7 -4.45 -12.67 3.15
CA LEU A 7 -3.86 -12.22 1.89
C LEU A 7 -3.73 -10.70 1.84
N VAL A 8 -4.76 -9.98 2.32
CA VAL A 8 -4.73 -8.52 2.34
C VAL A 8 -3.64 -8.03 3.30
N GLY A 9 -3.54 -8.63 4.48
CA GLY A 9 -2.51 -8.25 5.45
C GLY A 9 -1.10 -8.46 4.91
N ARG A 10 -0.86 -9.59 4.25
CA ARG A 10 0.43 -9.88 3.65
C ARG A 10 0.74 -8.88 2.53
N LYS A 11 -0.25 -8.57 1.71
CA LYS A 11 -0.09 -7.62 0.62
C LYS A 11 0.28 -6.24 1.16
N MET A 12 -0.39 -5.80 2.21
CA MET A 12 -0.10 -4.51 2.83
C MET A 12 1.33 -4.44 3.35
N ALA A 13 1.78 -5.50 4.02
CA ALA A 13 3.16 -5.56 4.54
C ALA A 13 4.17 -5.48 3.40
N ASN A 14 3.90 -6.19 2.30
CA ASN A 14 4.78 -6.18 1.15
C ASN A 14 4.86 -4.80 0.50
N VAL A 15 3.71 -4.12 0.38
CA VAL A 15 3.66 -2.78 -0.19
C VAL A 15 4.44 -1.79 0.68
N ILE A 16 4.27 -1.88 2.00
CA ILE A 16 4.99 -1.00 2.93
C ILE A 16 6.50 -1.21 2.82
N ASN A 17 6.94 -2.47 2.81
CA ASN A 17 8.35 -2.79 2.67
C ASN A 17 8.91 -2.29 1.34
N THR A 18 8.18 -2.51 0.25
CA THR A 18 8.58 -2.06 -1.08
C THR A 18 8.69 -0.55 -1.14
N PHE A 19 7.72 0.15 -0.58
CA PHE A 19 7.74 1.61 -0.53
C PHE A 19 8.96 2.10 0.25
N SER A 20 9.22 1.50 1.41
CA SER A 20 10.36 1.86 2.24
C SER A 20 11.68 1.74 1.46
N GLU A 21 11.83 0.66 0.69
CA GLU A 21 13.03 0.44 -0.09
C GLU A 21 13.13 1.38 -1.29
N MET A 22 12.04 1.55 -2.03
CA MET A 22 12.03 2.36 -3.24
C MET A 22 12.32 3.83 -2.98
N TYR A 23 11.81 4.34 -1.88
CA TYR A 23 11.90 5.78 -1.58
C TYR A 23 12.79 6.08 -0.37
N ASN A 24 13.56 5.08 0.06
CA ASN A 24 14.50 5.24 1.16
C ASN A 24 13.86 5.88 2.39
N THR A 25 12.68 5.39 2.73
CA THR A 25 11.87 5.89 3.84
C THR A 25 11.96 4.91 5.01
N PRO A 26 12.17 5.38 6.25
CA PRO A 26 12.17 4.48 7.40
C PRO A 26 10.88 3.67 7.45
N LEU A 27 10.99 2.40 7.82
CA LEU A 27 9.86 1.48 7.80
C LEU A 27 8.69 2.00 8.65
N ARG A 28 8.99 2.57 9.81
CA ARG A 28 7.98 3.13 10.70
C ARG A 28 7.19 4.25 10.00
N GLU A 29 7.90 5.12 9.31
CA GLU A 29 7.27 6.22 8.59
C GLU A 29 6.45 5.71 7.41
N ALA A 30 7.00 4.74 6.67
CA ALA A 30 6.27 4.12 5.56
C ALA A 30 4.97 3.49 6.05
N PHE A 31 5.00 2.85 7.20
CA PHE A 31 3.85 2.24 7.83
C PHE A 31 2.76 3.30 8.10
N HIS A 32 3.17 4.40 8.73
CA HIS A 32 2.26 5.49 9.05
C HIS A 32 1.64 6.11 7.80
N LEU A 33 2.48 6.41 6.81
CA LEU A 33 2.03 7.01 5.56
C LEU A 33 1.03 6.10 4.85
N PHE A 34 1.29 4.80 4.83
CA PHE A 34 0.40 3.84 4.18
C PHE A 34 -0.95 3.77 4.88
N TYR A 35 -0.96 3.63 6.21
CA TYR A 35 -2.21 3.44 6.95
C TYR A 35 -3.10 4.68 7.01
N THR A 36 -2.53 5.84 6.71
CA THR A 36 -3.31 7.08 6.65
C THR A 36 -3.71 7.46 5.22
N SER A 37 -3.40 6.60 4.24
CA SER A 37 -3.65 6.88 2.83
C SER A 37 -4.98 6.32 2.37
N ASN A 38 -5.47 6.86 1.25
CA ASN A 38 -6.64 6.31 0.56
C ASN A 38 -6.32 4.94 -0.04
N LEU A 39 -5.07 4.72 -0.42
CA LEU A 39 -4.62 3.45 -0.96
C LEU A 39 -4.87 2.31 0.02
N TYR A 40 -4.64 2.54 1.31
CA TYR A 40 -4.92 1.54 2.33
C TYR A 40 -6.37 1.10 2.27
N THR A 41 -7.29 2.06 2.18
CA THR A 41 -8.72 1.77 2.11
C THR A 41 -9.06 0.97 0.85
N GLU A 42 -8.48 1.36 -0.29
CA GLU A 42 -8.73 0.67 -1.55
C GLU A 42 -8.26 -0.78 -1.51
N ILE A 43 -7.08 -1.03 -0.94
CA ILE A 43 -6.55 -2.38 -0.81
C ILE A 43 -7.39 -3.20 0.18
N ARG A 44 -7.70 -2.61 1.32
CA ARG A 44 -8.45 -3.29 2.38
C ARG A 44 -9.80 -3.79 1.90
N TYR A 45 -10.50 -2.98 1.13
CA TYR A 45 -11.85 -3.30 0.68
C TYR A 45 -11.89 -3.86 -0.74
N GLY A 46 -10.75 -4.09 -1.36
CA GLY A 46 -10.67 -4.67 -2.69
C GLY A 46 -11.22 -3.79 -3.79
N ILE A 47 -11.21 -2.48 -3.58
CA ILE A 47 -11.75 -1.53 -4.57
C ILE A 47 -10.91 -1.58 -5.82
N SER A 48 -11.57 -1.76 -6.99
CA SER A 48 -10.92 -1.83 -8.29
C SER A 48 -9.78 -2.85 -8.35
N ASP A 49 -9.89 -3.91 -7.55
CA ASP A 49 -8.91 -5.00 -7.48
C ASP A 49 -7.48 -4.51 -7.20
N MET A 50 -7.37 -3.43 -6.45
CA MET A 50 -6.05 -2.87 -6.13
C MET A 50 -5.14 -3.89 -5.43
N HIS A 51 -5.72 -4.78 -4.63
CA HIS A 51 -4.95 -5.81 -3.94
C HIS A 51 -4.29 -6.80 -4.89
N CYS A 52 -4.70 -6.82 -6.17
CA CYS A 52 -4.12 -7.69 -7.19
C CYS A 52 -2.99 -7.03 -7.97
N ARG A 53 -2.72 -5.75 -7.73
CA ARG A 53 -1.63 -5.05 -8.41
C ARG A 53 -0.29 -5.44 -7.79
N SER A 54 0.79 -5.21 -8.54
CA SER A 54 2.12 -5.52 -8.03
C SER A 54 2.49 -4.59 -6.87
N ASP A 55 3.39 -5.06 -6.01
CA ASP A 55 3.83 -4.28 -4.86
C ASP A 55 4.49 -2.98 -5.29
N GLY A 56 5.30 -3.02 -6.35
CA GLY A 56 5.95 -1.83 -6.88
C GLY A 56 4.94 -0.81 -7.40
N TYR A 57 3.93 -1.29 -8.12
CA TYR A 57 2.86 -0.42 -8.62
C TYR A 57 2.15 0.30 -7.46
N LEU A 58 1.82 -0.45 -6.43
CA LEU A 58 1.11 0.11 -5.27
C LEU A 58 1.99 1.08 -4.49
N ALA A 59 3.28 0.78 -4.38
CA ALA A 59 4.21 1.70 -3.72
C ALA A 59 4.31 3.03 -4.50
N GLU A 60 4.33 2.97 -5.82
CA GLU A 60 4.33 4.16 -6.66
C GLU A 60 3.04 4.95 -6.50
N GLU A 61 1.90 4.25 -6.44
CA GLU A 61 0.61 4.91 -6.24
C GLU A 61 0.56 5.63 -4.90
N LEU A 62 1.15 5.04 -3.87
CA LEU A 62 1.23 5.69 -2.57
C LEU A 62 2.02 6.99 -2.65
N GLN A 63 3.17 6.96 -3.34
CA GLN A 63 3.99 8.16 -3.51
C GLN A 63 3.24 9.24 -4.29
N ILE A 64 2.52 8.84 -5.33
CA ILE A 64 1.73 9.78 -6.12
C ILE A 64 0.67 10.44 -5.26
N GLU A 65 -0.01 9.66 -4.42
CA GLU A 65 -1.02 10.18 -3.51
C GLU A 65 -0.41 11.20 -2.55
N LEU A 66 0.76 10.90 -1.99
CA LEU A 66 1.44 11.78 -1.05
C LEU A 66 1.86 13.10 -1.72
N ASP A 67 2.24 13.03 -2.98
CA ASP A 67 2.67 14.22 -3.73
C ASP A 67 1.51 15.16 -4.06
N ARG A 68 0.28 14.68 -3.98
CA ARG A 68 -0.91 15.49 -4.28
C ARG A 68 -1.41 16.31 -3.10
N VAL A 69 -0.83 16.10 -1.95
CA VAL A 69 -1.27 16.79 -0.72
C VAL A 69 -0.71 18.19 -0.64
#